data_4dd733cad8f831be31eb31bcd40f2d90
#
_entry.id   4dd733cad8f831be31eb31bcd40f2d90
#
_cell.length_a   1.000
_cell.length_b   1.000
_cell.length_c   1.000
_cell.angle_alpha   90.00
_cell.angle_beta   90.00
_cell.angle_gamma   90.00
#
_symmetry.space_group_name_H-M   'P 1'
#
loop_
_entity.id
_entity.type
_entity.pdbx_description
1 polymer ?
#
loop_
_entity_poly.entity_id
_entity_poly.type
_entity_poly.pdbx_seq_one_letter_code
_entity_poly.pdbx_strand_id
1 'polypeptide(L)'
;MKVESYITEKMELPERICLPADTEVTPSLIKTLIEIKNQDNQRYLTLQGYYKGRAKIDERKKEPHKSNNKMSLDYASYIVDILQGMAVGRPVIYGVNVEDREKFAIIQDILDSNREQDENTALAKMSGINGLGYEINYVDEEGNYKFNEIDPQNIIYIYDEKINPKPWLALYVRDEISFENLTADEKSQAVTAYMVDSIQEYKTGNDGYVLVDEYENILHKFPVIEWANNDEFIGDFERVLSLIDAINLIYSDNVNNFEEQVNALLILWGMVNTDSEDFKKLKEDGVLLATSQAAGKQDAKFITRDINDDSIQNLIKNLDEAIHKFSKAPNVTDEKFSGVASGESQKYKVFATDQVIELKQRKYHTALTQRMELICEYLRLKHGIELDYRDIAINFQDNKPYDELNNAQTVKQLLDAGASRQFAFSKLKGIDDVGEELERQRQEKEEAYQDYADSFLADANQDEEVDDES
;
A
#
# COMPACT_ATOMS: atom_id res chain seq x y z
N MET A 1 39.31 8.20 -6.79
CA MET A 1 38.16 7.41 -7.26
C MET A 1 37.08 7.50 -6.21
N LYS A 2 36.00 8.26 -6.45
CA LYS A 2 34.85 8.26 -5.51
C LYS A 2 34.21 6.87 -5.64
N VAL A 3 34.12 6.14 -4.54
CA VAL A 3 33.35 4.91 -4.49
C VAL A 3 31.88 5.35 -4.60
N GLU A 4 31.21 4.98 -5.69
CA GLU A 4 29.77 5.22 -5.83
C GLU A 4 29.06 4.45 -4.73
N SER A 5 28.28 5.15 -3.93
CA SER A 5 27.43 4.53 -2.91
C SER A 5 26.20 3.92 -3.59
N TYR A 6 25.95 2.64 -3.36
CA TYR A 6 24.73 1.94 -3.79
C TYR A 6 23.65 1.91 -2.69
N ILE A 7 23.78 2.85 -1.76
CA ILE A 7 22.79 3.10 -0.70
C ILE A 7 22.10 4.41 -1.04
N THR A 8 20.77 4.36 -1.04
CA THR A 8 19.93 5.53 -1.31
C THR A 8 20.14 6.57 -0.21
N GLU A 9 20.47 7.79 -0.62
CA GLU A 9 20.52 8.93 0.29
C GLU A 9 19.13 9.27 0.82
N LYS A 10 19.07 9.93 1.98
CA LYS A 10 17.80 10.41 2.51
C LYS A 10 17.18 11.40 1.53
N MET A 11 15.96 11.13 1.12
CA MET A 11 15.18 12.02 0.28
C MET A 11 14.57 13.14 1.11
N GLU A 12 14.42 14.31 0.50
CA GLU A 12 13.65 15.41 1.10
C GLU A 12 12.18 15.02 1.17
N LEU A 13 11.53 15.37 2.27
CA LEU A 13 10.11 15.12 2.45
C LEU A 13 9.30 16.21 1.74
N PRO A 14 8.12 15.89 1.20
CA PRO A 14 7.28 16.87 0.56
C PRO A 14 6.79 17.90 1.59
N GLU A 15 7.00 19.17 1.32
CA GLU A 15 6.43 20.24 2.10
C GLU A 15 5.08 20.66 1.53
N ARG A 16 4.17 21.07 2.41
CA ARG A 16 2.90 21.66 1.96
C ARG A 16 3.13 23.00 1.30
N ILE A 17 2.66 23.14 0.06
CA ILE A 17 2.66 24.42 -0.62
C ILE A 17 1.47 25.22 -0.11
N CYS A 18 1.75 26.34 0.56
CA CYS A 18 0.73 27.26 1.07
C CYS A 18 0.77 28.56 0.30
N LEU A 19 -0.38 28.98 -0.21
CA LEU A 19 -0.57 30.26 -0.91
C LEU A 19 -1.90 30.90 -0.44
N PRO A 20 -2.00 32.24 -0.43
CA PRO A 20 -3.26 32.90 -0.15
C PRO A 20 -4.39 32.42 -1.07
N ALA A 21 -5.56 32.13 -0.51
CA ALA A 21 -6.68 31.58 -1.28
C ALA A 21 -7.29 32.54 -2.32
N ASP A 22 -6.91 33.81 -2.28
CA ASP A 22 -7.26 34.83 -3.25
C ASP A 22 -6.24 35.02 -4.38
N THR A 23 -5.21 34.16 -4.42
CA THR A 23 -4.19 34.16 -5.48
C THR A 23 -4.84 33.78 -6.81
N GLU A 24 -4.70 34.65 -7.82
CA GLU A 24 -5.18 34.36 -9.17
C GLU A 24 -4.36 33.25 -9.84
N VAL A 25 -5.03 32.24 -10.40
CA VAL A 25 -4.39 31.15 -11.13
C VAL A 25 -3.95 31.64 -12.50
N THR A 26 -2.70 31.96 -12.65
CA THR A 26 -2.09 32.45 -13.89
C THR A 26 -1.17 31.42 -14.55
N PRO A 27 -0.95 31.51 -15.88
CA PRO A 27 0.01 30.63 -16.57
C PRO A 27 1.42 30.66 -15.95
N SER A 28 1.85 31.80 -15.43
CA SER A 28 3.15 31.96 -14.75
C SER A 28 3.18 31.20 -13.43
N LEU A 29 2.11 31.27 -12.64
CA LEU A 29 1.98 30.53 -11.39
C LEU A 29 2.00 29.03 -11.67
N ILE A 30 1.24 28.53 -12.64
CA ILE A 30 1.20 27.12 -13.05
C ILE A 30 2.60 26.62 -13.39
N LYS A 31 3.34 27.38 -14.22
CA LYS A 31 4.71 27.02 -14.60
C LYS A 31 5.62 26.90 -13.38
N THR A 32 5.60 27.87 -12.48
CA THR A 32 6.42 27.87 -11.25
C THR A 32 6.08 26.68 -10.35
N LEU A 33 4.79 26.38 -10.18
CA LEU A 33 4.35 25.26 -9.36
C LEU A 33 4.77 23.90 -9.95
N ILE A 34 4.73 23.76 -11.26
CA ILE A 34 5.23 22.54 -11.96
C ILE A 34 6.74 22.39 -11.80
N GLU A 35 7.51 23.50 -11.87
CA GLU A 35 8.96 23.45 -11.65
C GLU A 35 9.30 23.00 -10.22
N ILE A 36 8.57 23.48 -9.20
CA ILE A 36 8.70 23.01 -7.81
C ILE A 36 8.36 21.52 -7.72
N LYS A 37 7.23 21.10 -8.30
CA LYS A 37 6.77 19.71 -8.28
C LYS A 37 7.76 18.74 -8.93
N ASN A 38 8.41 19.15 -10.00
CA ASN A 38 9.39 18.31 -10.69
C ASN A 38 10.60 17.94 -9.81
N GLN A 39 10.90 18.73 -8.79
CA GLN A 39 11.93 18.39 -7.79
C GLN A 39 11.46 17.24 -6.88
N ASP A 40 10.20 17.25 -6.47
CA ASP A 40 9.60 16.20 -5.64
C ASP A 40 9.38 14.89 -6.42
N ASN A 41 9.17 14.97 -7.73
CA ASN A 41 8.85 13.81 -8.56
C ASN A 41 9.94 12.73 -8.53
N GLN A 42 11.22 13.10 -8.35
CA GLN A 42 12.31 12.13 -8.24
C GLN A 42 12.13 11.20 -7.02
N ARG A 43 11.59 11.72 -5.92
CA ARG A 43 11.27 10.91 -4.73
C ARG A 43 10.19 9.88 -5.05
N TYR A 44 9.08 10.30 -5.69
CA TYR A 44 7.99 9.38 -6.04
C TYR A 44 8.44 8.31 -7.04
N LEU A 45 9.21 8.68 -8.06
CA LEU A 45 9.79 7.74 -9.03
C LEU A 45 10.67 6.69 -8.35
N THR A 46 11.49 7.11 -7.38
CA THR A 46 12.34 6.21 -6.60
C THR A 46 11.50 5.25 -5.79
N LEU A 47 10.53 5.75 -4.99
CA LEU A 47 9.67 4.91 -4.15
C LEU A 47 8.85 3.91 -4.97
N GLN A 48 8.24 4.36 -6.07
CA GLN A 48 7.52 3.47 -6.98
C GLN A 48 8.45 2.45 -7.67
N GLY A 49 9.70 2.86 -7.96
CA GLY A 49 10.72 1.96 -8.46
C GLY A 49 10.99 0.81 -7.50
N TYR A 50 11.24 1.10 -6.23
CA TYR A 50 11.45 0.09 -5.20
C TYR A 50 10.24 -0.84 -5.01
N TYR A 51 9.03 -0.30 -5.02
CA TYR A 51 7.83 -1.11 -4.95
C TYR A 51 7.70 -2.06 -6.15
N LYS A 52 8.18 -1.66 -7.33
CA LYS A 52 8.20 -2.47 -8.56
C LYS A 52 9.46 -3.36 -8.68
N GLY A 53 10.20 -3.57 -7.61
CA GLY A 53 11.41 -4.40 -7.58
C GLY A 53 12.64 -3.77 -8.25
N ARG A 54 12.65 -2.45 -8.47
CA ARG A 54 13.79 -1.71 -9.04
C ARG A 54 14.52 -0.98 -7.92
N ALA A 55 15.57 -1.60 -7.41
CA ALA A 55 16.36 -1.05 -6.32
C ALA A 55 17.65 -0.37 -6.82
N LYS A 56 18.30 0.39 -5.96
CA LYS A 56 19.56 1.09 -6.26
C LYS A 56 20.66 0.16 -6.75
N ILE A 57 20.66 -1.11 -6.34
CA ILE A 57 21.60 -2.13 -6.80
C ILE A 57 21.55 -2.35 -8.31
N ASP A 58 20.40 -2.11 -8.96
CA ASP A 58 20.24 -2.31 -10.41
C ASP A 58 21.07 -1.33 -11.23
N GLU A 59 21.41 -0.18 -10.64
CA GLU A 59 22.28 0.83 -11.25
C GLU A 59 23.77 0.45 -11.17
N ARG A 60 24.14 -0.61 -10.40
CA ARG A 60 25.53 -0.98 -10.16
C ARG A 60 26.26 -1.34 -11.44
N LYS A 61 27.40 -0.67 -11.66
CA LYS A 61 28.32 -0.94 -12.75
C LYS A 61 29.64 -1.48 -12.19
N LYS A 62 30.14 -2.58 -12.75
CA LYS A 62 31.48 -3.13 -12.50
C LYS A 62 32.22 -3.27 -13.82
N GLU A 63 33.53 -3.47 -13.74
CA GLU A 63 34.36 -3.75 -14.91
C GLU A 63 33.89 -5.05 -15.60
N PRO A 64 33.97 -5.15 -16.96
CA PRO A 64 33.37 -6.26 -17.71
C PRO A 64 33.85 -7.66 -17.33
N HIS A 65 35.03 -7.77 -16.67
CA HIS A 65 35.60 -9.05 -16.25
C HIS A 65 35.30 -9.43 -14.79
N LYS A 66 34.54 -8.61 -14.08
CA LYS A 66 34.12 -8.87 -12.69
C LYS A 66 32.67 -9.30 -12.63
N SER A 67 32.38 -10.28 -11.78
CA SER A 67 31.02 -10.70 -11.49
C SER A 67 30.18 -9.54 -10.99
N ASN A 68 29.03 -9.32 -11.59
CA ASN A 68 28.12 -8.21 -11.28
C ASN A 68 26.66 -8.66 -11.18
N ASN A 69 26.41 -9.67 -10.35
CA ASN A 69 25.06 -10.11 -10.03
C ASN A 69 24.35 -9.05 -9.20
N LYS A 70 23.14 -8.72 -9.57
CA LYS A 70 22.31 -7.70 -8.94
C LYS A 70 21.08 -8.38 -8.34
N MET A 71 21.06 -8.53 -7.03
CA MET A 71 19.96 -9.16 -6.28
C MET A 71 19.13 -8.07 -5.66
N SER A 72 17.93 -7.86 -6.18
CA SER A 72 16.93 -6.98 -5.59
C SER A 72 15.93 -7.83 -4.81
N LEU A 73 15.84 -7.60 -3.51
CA LEU A 73 14.90 -8.27 -2.62
C LEU A 73 13.67 -7.38 -2.43
N ASP A 74 12.49 -7.98 -2.51
CA ASP A 74 11.22 -7.28 -2.67
C ASP A 74 10.59 -6.84 -1.33
N TYR A 75 11.44 -6.31 -0.41
CA TYR A 75 10.98 -5.83 0.88
C TYR A 75 9.99 -4.67 0.79
N ALA A 76 10.14 -3.80 -0.21
CA ALA A 76 9.28 -2.64 -0.36
C ALA A 76 7.83 -3.05 -0.65
N SER A 77 7.61 -3.96 -1.60
CA SER A 77 6.28 -4.48 -1.91
C SER A 77 5.72 -5.28 -0.72
N TYR A 78 6.54 -6.15 -0.10
CA TYR A 78 6.13 -6.92 1.06
C TYR A 78 5.59 -6.01 2.19
N ILE A 79 6.31 -4.95 2.54
CA ILE A 79 5.91 -4.03 3.61
C ILE A 79 4.59 -3.34 3.27
N VAL A 80 4.48 -2.79 2.07
CA VAL A 80 3.25 -2.07 1.64
C VAL A 80 2.07 -3.02 1.57
N ASP A 81 2.21 -4.18 0.93
CA ASP A 81 1.10 -5.11 0.71
C ASP A 81 0.56 -5.67 2.04
N ILE A 82 1.44 -5.97 3.00
CA ILE A 82 1.02 -6.41 4.33
C ILE A 82 0.29 -5.30 5.09
N LEU A 83 0.85 -4.09 5.14
CA LEU A 83 0.24 -2.99 5.89
C LEU A 83 -1.08 -2.52 5.25
N GLN A 84 -1.14 -2.48 3.90
CA GLN A 84 -2.36 -2.19 3.16
C GLN A 84 -3.43 -3.26 3.40
N GLY A 85 -3.05 -4.54 3.29
CA GLY A 85 -3.96 -5.66 3.53
C GLY A 85 -4.53 -5.66 4.95
N MET A 86 -3.74 -5.23 5.95
CA MET A 86 -4.22 -5.07 7.32
C MET A 86 -5.13 -3.84 7.50
N ALA A 87 -4.88 -2.75 6.77
CA ALA A 87 -5.63 -1.51 6.92
C ALA A 87 -6.99 -1.51 6.20
N VAL A 88 -7.03 -2.00 4.96
CA VAL A 88 -8.20 -1.95 4.06
C VAL A 88 -8.42 -3.24 3.26
N GLY A 89 -7.80 -4.35 3.66
CA GLY A 89 -7.94 -5.64 2.98
C GLY A 89 -9.32 -6.28 3.14
N ARG A 90 -10.15 -5.77 4.04
CA ARG A 90 -11.58 -6.06 4.12
C ARG A 90 -12.38 -4.82 3.75
N PRO A 91 -13.58 -5.01 3.17
CA PRO A 91 -14.46 -3.89 2.82
C PRO A 91 -14.70 -2.95 4.00
N VAL A 92 -14.70 -1.65 3.72
CA VAL A 92 -15.14 -0.64 4.69
C VAL A 92 -16.67 -0.72 4.77
N ILE A 93 -17.20 -0.75 6.00
CA ILE A 93 -18.65 -0.80 6.24
C ILE A 93 -19.15 0.59 6.58
N TYR A 94 -20.19 1.00 5.87
CA TYR A 94 -20.89 2.25 6.11
C TYR A 94 -22.23 1.96 6.78
N GLY A 95 -22.58 2.72 7.79
CA GLY A 95 -23.84 2.59 8.51
C GLY A 95 -24.55 3.92 8.69
N VAL A 96 -25.88 3.91 8.72
CA VAL A 96 -26.72 5.08 8.99
C VAL A 96 -27.84 4.74 9.95
N ASN A 97 -28.47 5.75 10.51
CA ASN A 97 -29.68 5.59 11.31
C ASN A 97 -30.83 4.97 10.48
N VAL A 98 -31.77 4.31 11.15
CA VAL A 98 -32.89 3.61 10.50
C VAL A 98 -33.71 4.54 9.60
N GLU A 99 -33.88 5.80 9.99
CA GLU A 99 -34.67 6.80 9.27
C GLU A 99 -34.07 7.21 7.92
N ASP A 100 -32.75 7.05 7.76
CA ASP A 100 -32.00 7.48 6.55
C ASP A 100 -31.61 6.30 5.63
N ARG A 101 -32.05 5.07 5.94
CA ARG A 101 -31.67 3.87 5.15
C ARG A 101 -32.05 3.96 3.67
N GLU A 102 -33.23 4.50 3.35
CA GLU A 102 -33.66 4.65 1.95
C GLU A 102 -32.79 5.65 1.19
N LYS A 103 -32.40 6.75 1.83
CA LYS A 103 -31.49 7.74 1.24
C LYS A 103 -30.07 7.17 1.07
N PHE A 104 -29.64 6.40 2.05
CA PHE A 104 -28.31 5.78 2.04
C PHE A 104 -28.20 4.69 0.97
N ALA A 105 -29.27 4.00 0.60
CA ALA A 105 -29.24 3.03 -0.50
C ALA A 105 -28.76 3.66 -1.81
N ILE A 106 -29.10 4.94 -2.06
CA ILE A 106 -28.62 5.66 -3.24
C ILE A 106 -27.10 5.92 -3.16
N ILE A 107 -26.58 6.18 -1.96
CA ILE A 107 -25.12 6.30 -1.75
C ILE A 107 -24.45 4.96 -2.02
N GLN A 108 -25.01 3.85 -1.56
CA GLN A 108 -24.47 2.50 -1.85
C GLN A 108 -24.43 2.23 -3.35
N ASP A 109 -25.46 2.58 -4.10
CA ASP A 109 -25.45 2.44 -5.56
C ASP A 109 -24.31 3.27 -6.22
N ILE A 110 -24.05 4.47 -5.70
CA ILE A 110 -22.93 5.30 -6.16
C ILE A 110 -21.58 4.63 -5.84
N LEU A 111 -21.41 4.14 -4.61
CA LEU A 111 -20.19 3.46 -4.18
C LEU A 111 -19.91 2.20 -5.02
N ASP A 112 -20.95 1.37 -5.22
CA ASP A 112 -20.85 0.15 -6.01
C ASP A 112 -20.55 0.43 -7.50
N SER A 113 -21.18 1.46 -8.08
CA SER A 113 -20.95 1.85 -9.47
C SER A 113 -19.51 2.37 -9.72
N ASN A 114 -18.86 2.86 -8.69
CA ASN A 114 -17.47 3.32 -8.71
C ASN A 114 -16.47 2.26 -8.21
N ARG A 115 -16.90 1.04 -7.86
CA ARG A 115 -16.04 0.00 -7.28
C ARG A 115 -15.25 0.51 -6.08
N GLU A 116 -15.95 1.14 -5.15
CA GLU A 116 -15.37 1.89 -4.03
C GLU A 116 -14.30 1.11 -3.27
N GLN A 117 -14.47 -0.20 -3.05
CA GLN A 117 -13.50 -1.00 -2.31
C GLN A 117 -12.18 -1.19 -3.07
N ASP A 118 -12.23 -1.29 -4.40
CA ASP A 118 -11.02 -1.35 -5.25
C ASP A 118 -10.31 0.00 -5.22
N GLU A 119 -11.04 1.12 -5.35
CA GLU A 119 -10.49 2.48 -5.27
C GLU A 119 -9.87 2.76 -3.89
N ASN A 120 -10.51 2.37 -2.80
CA ASN A 120 -9.95 2.48 -1.45
C ASN A 120 -8.63 1.71 -1.32
N THR A 121 -8.57 0.52 -1.91
CA THR A 121 -7.39 -0.33 -1.90
C THR A 121 -6.26 0.31 -2.72
N ALA A 122 -6.57 0.86 -3.89
CA ALA A 122 -5.61 1.55 -4.75
C ALA A 122 -5.06 2.82 -4.08
N LEU A 123 -5.92 3.65 -3.47
CA LEU A 123 -5.53 4.85 -2.75
C LEU A 123 -4.68 4.55 -1.51
N ALA A 124 -5.04 3.51 -0.73
CA ALA A 124 -4.26 3.06 0.41
C ALA A 124 -2.87 2.54 0.00
N LYS A 125 -2.80 1.79 -1.11
CA LYS A 125 -1.53 1.35 -1.70
C LYS A 125 -0.68 2.53 -2.14
N MET A 126 -1.26 3.47 -2.86
CA MET A 126 -0.59 4.67 -3.34
C MET A 126 -0.02 5.50 -2.17
N SER A 127 -0.82 5.70 -1.12
CA SER A 127 -0.37 6.39 0.09
C SER A 127 0.70 5.61 0.83
N GLY A 128 0.62 4.28 0.89
CA GLY A 128 1.65 3.40 1.47
C GLY A 128 2.99 3.49 0.75
N ILE A 129 2.98 3.58 -0.57
CA ILE A 129 4.20 3.71 -1.38
C ILE A 129 4.79 5.12 -1.27
N ASN A 130 3.98 6.14 -1.56
CA ASN A 130 4.43 7.52 -1.78
C ASN A 130 4.38 8.39 -0.52
N GLY A 131 3.73 7.91 0.56
CA GLY A 131 3.41 8.68 1.76
C GLY A 131 2.07 9.42 1.65
N LEU A 132 1.54 9.58 0.44
CA LEU A 132 0.24 10.18 0.15
C LEU A 132 -0.28 9.71 -1.21
N GLY A 133 -1.59 9.83 -1.40
CA GLY A 133 -2.30 9.63 -2.66
C GLY A 133 -3.36 10.72 -2.81
N TYR A 134 -3.97 10.82 -3.97
CA TYR A 134 -5.03 11.78 -4.22
C TYR A 134 -6.19 11.11 -4.92
N GLU A 135 -7.38 11.58 -4.58
CA GLU A 135 -8.63 11.17 -5.19
C GLU A 135 -9.29 12.39 -5.80
N ILE A 136 -9.76 12.26 -7.04
CA ILE A 136 -10.58 13.27 -7.68
C ILE A 136 -12.03 12.83 -7.72
N ASN A 137 -12.92 13.76 -7.40
CA ASN A 137 -14.36 13.57 -7.43
C ASN A 137 -14.97 14.49 -8.49
N TYR A 138 -15.79 13.95 -9.36
CA TYR A 138 -16.40 14.69 -10.47
C TYR A 138 -17.75 14.12 -10.86
N VAL A 139 -18.47 14.86 -11.68
CA VAL A 139 -19.70 14.38 -12.32
C VAL A 139 -19.41 14.19 -13.79
N ASP A 140 -19.70 12.99 -14.31
CA ASP A 140 -19.46 12.66 -15.72
C ASP A 140 -20.48 13.31 -16.66
N GLU A 141 -20.30 13.17 -17.98
CA GLU A 141 -21.16 13.73 -19.02
C GLU A 141 -22.60 13.19 -18.93
N GLU A 142 -22.80 12.00 -18.36
CA GLU A 142 -24.10 11.38 -18.15
C GLU A 142 -24.76 11.86 -16.84
N GLY A 143 -24.05 12.66 -16.09
CA GLY A 143 -24.48 13.23 -14.82
C GLY A 143 -24.32 12.28 -13.63
N ASN A 144 -23.47 11.23 -13.72
CA ASN A 144 -23.21 10.33 -12.61
C ASN A 144 -22.02 10.82 -11.80
N TYR A 145 -22.09 10.62 -10.49
CA TYR A 145 -20.97 10.91 -9.61
C TYR A 145 -19.86 9.85 -9.76
N LYS A 146 -18.64 10.31 -9.95
CA LYS A 146 -17.44 9.49 -10.13
C LYS A 146 -16.33 9.96 -9.22
N PHE A 147 -15.49 9.01 -8.82
CA PHE A 147 -14.21 9.29 -8.13
C PHE A 147 -13.15 8.28 -8.60
N ASN A 148 -11.91 8.76 -8.70
CA ASN A 148 -10.77 7.94 -9.11
C ASN A 148 -9.49 8.40 -8.42
N GLU A 149 -8.54 7.48 -8.27
CA GLU A 149 -7.21 7.80 -7.79
C GLU A 149 -6.41 8.62 -8.81
N ILE A 150 -5.54 9.50 -8.30
CA ILE A 150 -4.54 10.24 -9.07
C ILE A 150 -3.17 10.02 -8.46
N ASP A 151 -2.20 9.65 -9.31
CA ASP A 151 -0.80 9.50 -8.90
C ASP A 151 -0.26 10.85 -8.36
N PRO A 152 0.38 10.85 -7.17
CA PRO A 152 0.99 12.05 -6.60
C PRO A 152 1.99 12.75 -7.51
N GLN A 153 2.58 12.06 -8.49
CA GLN A 153 3.44 12.69 -9.49
C GLN A 153 2.71 13.68 -10.38
N ASN A 154 1.41 13.48 -10.58
CA ASN A 154 0.60 14.22 -11.54
C ASN A 154 -0.24 15.33 -10.89
N ILE A 155 -0.14 15.51 -9.57
CA ILE A 155 -0.95 16.49 -8.86
C ILE A 155 -0.11 17.45 -8.03
N ILE A 156 -0.47 18.72 -8.05
CA ILE A 156 0.07 19.77 -7.18
C ILE A 156 -1.08 20.24 -6.31
N TYR A 157 -0.93 20.11 -5.00
CA TYR A 157 -1.99 20.35 -4.02
C TYR A 157 -1.62 21.53 -3.13
N ILE A 158 -2.47 22.53 -3.06
CA ILE A 158 -2.15 23.84 -2.48
C ILE A 158 -3.15 24.17 -1.39
N TYR A 159 -2.61 24.61 -0.26
CA TYR A 159 -3.36 24.99 0.92
C TYR A 159 -3.39 26.51 1.10
N ASP A 160 -4.35 26.98 1.89
CA ASP A 160 -4.35 28.36 2.38
C ASP A 160 -3.31 28.54 3.52
N GLU A 161 -3.00 29.80 3.85
CA GLU A 161 -1.99 30.16 4.86
C GLU A 161 -2.57 30.27 6.28
N LYS A 162 -3.74 29.68 6.54
CA LYS A 162 -4.38 29.75 7.86
C LYS A 162 -3.75 28.77 8.85
N ILE A 163 -3.98 29.00 10.15
CA ILE A 163 -3.52 28.10 11.24
C ILE A 163 -4.00 26.65 11.04
N ASN A 164 -5.20 26.46 10.49
CA ASN A 164 -5.72 25.18 10.03
C ASN A 164 -5.83 25.22 8.51
N PRO A 165 -4.75 24.87 7.79
CA PRO A 165 -4.70 25.03 6.35
C PRO A 165 -5.76 24.17 5.66
N LYS A 166 -6.51 24.77 4.75
CA LYS A 166 -7.47 24.06 3.91
C LYS A 166 -7.01 24.06 2.46
N PRO A 167 -7.20 22.97 1.72
CA PRO A 167 -6.92 22.97 0.30
C PRO A 167 -7.88 23.89 -0.43
N TRP A 168 -7.37 24.63 -1.41
CA TRP A 168 -8.19 25.52 -2.23
C TRP A 168 -7.89 25.42 -3.72
N LEU A 169 -6.72 24.90 -4.11
CA LEU A 169 -6.32 24.70 -5.49
C LEU A 169 -5.61 23.33 -5.64
N ALA A 170 -5.98 22.59 -6.67
CA ALA A 170 -5.24 21.42 -7.11
C ALA A 170 -4.99 21.51 -8.62
N LEU A 171 -3.73 21.30 -9.05
CA LEU A 171 -3.36 21.25 -10.46
C LEU A 171 -3.10 19.80 -10.84
N TYR A 172 -3.92 19.26 -11.72
CA TYR A 172 -3.69 17.95 -12.33
C TYR A 172 -2.95 18.12 -13.64
N VAL A 173 -1.69 17.66 -13.66
CA VAL A 173 -0.78 17.77 -14.80
C VAL A 173 -0.74 16.43 -15.53
N ARG A 174 -1.03 16.42 -16.82
CA ARG A 174 -0.98 15.22 -17.65
C ARG A 174 -0.28 15.49 -18.99
N ASP A 175 0.43 14.49 -19.49
CA ASP A 175 0.97 14.54 -20.85
C ASP A 175 -0.17 14.38 -21.86
N GLU A 176 -0.26 15.26 -22.84
CA GLU A 176 -1.15 15.06 -23.99
C GLU A 176 -0.54 14.03 -24.93
N ILE A 177 -1.21 12.90 -25.07
CA ILE A 177 -0.84 11.86 -26.01
C ILE A 177 -1.61 12.06 -27.30
N SER A 178 -0.96 12.60 -28.34
CA SER A 178 -1.47 12.59 -29.71
C SER A 178 -0.60 11.71 -30.57
N PHE A 179 -1.13 11.26 -31.72
CA PHE A 179 -0.34 10.48 -32.67
C PHE A 179 0.94 11.22 -33.11
N GLU A 180 0.86 12.54 -33.24
CA GLU A 180 1.98 13.41 -33.62
C GLU A 180 3.02 13.53 -32.51
N ASN A 181 2.61 13.41 -31.24
CA ASN A 181 3.46 13.56 -30.06
C ASN A 181 4.05 12.23 -29.55
N LEU A 182 3.67 11.07 -30.13
CA LEU A 182 4.18 9.77 -29.69
C LEU A 182 5.70 9.62 -29.82
N THR A 183 6.31 10.34 -30.76
CA THR A 183 7.75 10.31 -31.07
C THR A 183 8.44 11.64 -30.80
N ALA A 184 7.75 12.65 -30.28
CA ALA A 184 8.33 13.96 -29.98
C ALA A 184 9.18 13.92 -28.71
N ASP A 185 10.32 14.60 -28.71
CA ASP A 185 11.19 14.76 -27.53
C ASP A 185 10.53 15.63 -26.44
N GLU A 186 9.67 16.57 -26.84
CA GLU A 186 8.86 17.40 -25.95
C GLU A 186 7.38 17.06 -26.11
N LYS A 187 6.76 16.57 -25.05
CA LYS A 187 5.35 16.29 -25.00
C LYS A 187 4.57 17.53 -24.60
N SER A 188 3.47 17.79 -25.29
CA SER A 188 2.50 18.77 -24.86
C SER A 188 1.88 18.35 -23.53
N GLN A 189 1.68 19.28 -22.62
CA GLN A 189 1.06 19.02 -21.31
C GLN A 189 -0.28 19.75 -21.24
N ALA A 190 -1.28 19.08 -20.66
CA ALA A 190 -2.52 19.68 -20.22
C ALA A 190 -2.52 19.78 -18.70
N VAL A 191 -3.05 20.89 -18.18
CA VAL A 191 -3.19 21.13 -16.75
C VAL A 191 -4.63 21.50 -16.46
N THR A 192 -5.26 20.75 -15.56
CA THR A 192 -6.59 21.08 -15.06
C THR A 192 -6.45 21.63 -13.64
N ALA A 193 -6.88 22.86 -13.43
CA ALA A 193 -6.90 23.52 -12.13
C ALA A 193 -8.29 23.37 -11.50
N TYR A 194 -8.34 22.65 -10.38
CA TYR A 194 -9.55 22.43 -9.60
C TYR A 194 -9.63 23.41 -8.44
N MET A 195 -10.72 24.14 -8.37
CA MET A 195 -11.05 25.06 -7.28
C MET A 195 -12.46 24.77 -6.75
N VAL A 196 -12.87 25.47 -5.70
CA VAL A 196 -14.20 25.28 -5.10
C VAL A 196 -15.31 25.63 -6.06
N ASP A 197 -15.19 26.76 -6.77
CA ASP A 197 -16.26 27.31 -7.59
C ASP A 197 -16.04 27.12 -9.09
N SER A 198 -14.79 26.89 -9.53
CA SER A 198 -14.47 26.77 -10.96
C SER A 198 -13.42 25.70 -11.23
N ILE A 199 -13.42 25.23 -12.48
CA ILE A 199 -12.42 24.33 -13.04
C ILE A 199 -11.88 24.99 -14.31
N GLN A 200 -10.56 25.12 -14.41
CA GLN A 200 -9.89 25.76 -15.53
C GLN A 200 -8.97 24.76 -16.24
N GLU A 201 -9.03 24.74 -17.55
CA GLU A 201 -8.19 23.87 -18.39
C GLU A 201 -7.14 24.69 -19.13
N TYR A 202 -5.88 24.27 -18.98
CA TYR A 202 -4.72 24.88 -19.61
C TYR A 202 -4.00 23.87 -20.49
N LYS A 203 -3.42 24.37 -21.59
CA LYS A 203 -2.54 23.58 -22.47
C LYS A 203 -1.21 24.28 -22.71
N THR A 204 -0.17 23.50 -22.98
CA THR A 204 1.12 24.05 -23.37
C THR A 204 1.00 24.82 -24.70
N GLY A 205 1.37 26.07 -24.68
CA GLY A 205 1.49 26.95 -25.86
C GLY A 205 2.94 27.34 -26.12
N ASN A 206 3.17 28.20 -27.11
CA ASN A 206 4.53 28.60 -27.51
C ASN A 206 5.32 29.32 -26.40
N ASP A 207 4.62 30.07 -25.53
CA ASP A 207 5.26 30.89 -24.48
C ASP A 207 4.87 30.45 -23.05
N GLY A 208 4.40 29.21 -22.88
CA GLY A 208 3.96 28.68 -21.60
C GLY A 208 2.55 28.09 -21.67
N TYR A 209 1.81 28.13 -20.58
CA TYR A 209 0.44 27.59 -20.53
C TYR A 209 -0.58 28.63 -21.00
N VAL A 210 -1.61 28.16 -21.70
CA VAL A 210 -2.72 28.99 -22.21
C VAL A 210 -4.03 28.40 -21.69
N LEU A 211 -4.90 29.26 -21.12
CA LEU A 211 -6.25 28.88 -20.71
C LEU A 211 -7.06 28.53 -21.97
N VAL A 212 -7.61 27.31 -21.99
CA VAL A 212 -8.40 26.79 -23.12
C VAL A 212 -9.88 26.84 -22.78
N ASP A 213 -10.24 26.45 -21.55
CA ASP A 213 -11.63 26.40 -21.11
C ASP A 213 -11.74 26.70 -19.62
N GLU A 214 -12.92 27.20 -19.22
CA GLU A 214 -13.27 27.45 -17.83
C GLU A 214 -14.76 27.19 -17.63
N TYR A 215 -15.09 26.40 -16.63
CA TYR A 215 -16.46 26.03 -16.29
C TYR A 215 -16.67 25.96 -14.77
N GLU A 216 -17.93 26.05 -14.39
CA GLU A 216 -18.33 26.02 -12.99
C GLU A 216 -18.11 24.62 -12.37
N ASN A 217 -17.57 24.55 -11.17
CA ASN A 217 -17.54 23.33 -10.40
C ASN A 217 -18.93 23.04 -9.81
N ILE A 218 -19.63 22.10 -10.41
CA ILE A 218 -21.02 21.77 -10.07
C ILE A 218 -21.19 21.38 -8.59
N LEU A 219 -20.15 20.82 -7.96
CA LEU A 219 -20.22 20.38 -6.56
C LEU A 219 -20.12 21.56 -5.57
N HIS A 220 -19.68 22.76 -5.98
CA HIS A 220 -19.43 23.93 -5.13
C HIS A 220 -18.60 23.61 -3.88
N LYS A 221 -17.76 22.57 -3.96
CA LYS A 221 -16.84 22.11 -2.95
C LYS A 221 -15.53 21.71 -3.60
N PHE A 222 -14.46 21.72 -2.83
CA PHE A 222 -13.16 21.32 -3.35
C PHE A 222 -13.14 19.82 -3.70
N PRO A 223 -12.92 19.44 -4.98
CA PRO A 223 -13.22 18.10 -5.46
C PRO A 223 -12.07 17.09 -5.31
N VAL A 224 -10.89 17.54 -4.86
CA VAL A 224 -9.70 16.67 -4.72
C VAL A 224 -9.47 16.37 -3.24
N ILE A 225 -9.33 15.09 -2.92
CA ILE A 225 -9.15 14.60 -1.55
C ILE A 225 -7.73 14.04 -1.39
N GLU A 226 -7.05 14.45 -0.33
CA GLU A 226 -5.74 13.92 0.05
C GLU A 226 -5.89 12.66 0.90
N TRP A 227 -5.24 11.57 0.47
CA TRP A 227 -5.12 10.31 1.19
C TRP A 227 -3.73 10.20 1.81
N ALA A 228 -3.56 10.75 3.00
CA ALA A 228 -2.29 10.75 3.70
C ALA A 228 -2.02 9.39 4.36
N ASN A 229 -0.78 8.92 4.28
CA ASN A 229 -0.31 7.74 5.00
C ASN A 229 -0.07 8.02 6.50
N ASN A 230 0.47 9.19 6.78
CA ASN A 230 0.80 9.72 8.12
C ASN A 230 0.91 11.25 8.04
N ASP A 231 1.21 11.88 9.19
CA ASP A 231 1.31 13.35 9.27
C ASP A 231 2.51 13.92 8.51
N GLU A 232 3.57 13.11 8.34
CA GLU A 232 4.82 13.50 7.70
C GLU A 232 4.88 13.15 6.20
N PHE A 233 3.84 12.54 5.63
CA PHE A 233 3.77 12.09 4.24
C PHE A 233 4.89 11.13 3.85
N ILE A 234 5.31 10.25 4.78
CA ILE A 234 6.35 9.26 4.58
C ILE A 234 5.73 7.93 4.15
N GLY A 235 6.31 7.29 3.12
CA GLY A 235 5.95 5.94 2.67
C GLY A 235 6.30 4.86 3.70
N ASP A 236 5.65 3.71 3.63
CA ASP A 236 5.76 2.64 4.62
C ASP A 236 7.16 2.05 4.77
N PHE A 237 7.89 1.94 3.66
CA PHE A 237 9.26 1.41 3.63
C PHE A 237 10.33 2.49 3.50
N GLU A 238 9.96 3.75 3.31
CA GLU A 238 10.90 4.83 3.03
C GLU A 238 11.97 5.00 4.12
N ARG A 239 11.57 4.81 5.38
CA ARG A 239 12.51 4.90 6.52
C ARG A 239 13.55 3.78 6.57
N VAL A 240 13.30 2.67 5.87
CA VAL A 240 14.18 1.50 5.86
C VAL A 240 14.87 1.28 4.51
N LEU A 241 14.76 2.21 3.56
CA LEU A 241 15.39 2.10 2.23
C LEU A 241 16.88 1.80 2.30
N SER A 242 17.62 2.49 3.16
CA SER A 242 19.06 2.26 3.32
C SER A 242 19.40 0.86 3.83
N LEU A 243 18.51 0.25 4.63
CA LEU A 243 18.67 -1.13 5.12
C LEU A 243 18.35 -2.13 3.99
N ILE A 244 17.33 -1.84 3.18
CA ILE A 244 16.99 -2.63 1.99
C ILE A 244 18.15 -2.61 1.00
N ASP A 245 18.77 -1.46 0.77
CA ASP A 245 19.94 -1.37 -0.11
C ASP A 245 21.15 -2.13 0.44
N ALA A 246 21.38 -2.03 1.75
CA ALA A 246 22.46 -2.75 2.41
C ALA A 246 22.30 -4.28 2.27
N ILE A 247 21.09 -4.80 2.49
CA ILE A 247 20.83 -6.24 2.35
C ILE A 247 20.94 -6.69 0.88
N ASN A 248 20.45 -5.90 -0.08
CA ASN A 248 20.57 -6.16 -1.51
C ASN A 248 22.06 -6.21 -1.94
N LEU A 249 22.87 -5.29 -1.41
CA LEU A 249 24.30 -5.25 -1.69
C LEU A 249 25.02 -6.50 -1.17
N ILE A 250 24.70 -6.92 0.08
CA ILE A 250 25.29 -8.09 0.70
C ILE A 250 24.92 -9.37 -0.06
N TYR A 251 23.66 -9.57 -0.42
CA TYR A 251 23.24 -10.72 -1.23
C TYR A 251 23.93 -10.72 -2.59
N SER A 252 23.99 -9.59 -3.27
CA SER A 252 24.62 -9.45 -4.57
C SER A 252 26.13 -9.76 -4.51
N ASP A 253 26.82 -9.28 -3.47
CA ASP A 253 28.24 -9.51 -3.30
C ASP A 253 28.53 -10.94 -2.83
N ASN A 254 27.63 -11.56 -2.07
CA ASN A 254 27.76 -12.96 -1.69
C ASN A 254 27.68 -13.87 -2.92
N VAL A 255 26.73 -13.62 -3.83
CA VAL A 255 26.63 -14.36 -5.10
C VAL A 255 27.88 -14.11 -5.97
N ASN A 256 28.35 -12.88 -6.07
CA ASN A 256 29.58 -12.56 -6.81
C ASN A 256 30.81 -13.29 -6.23
N ASN A 257 30.93 -13.30 -4.89
CA ASN A 257 32.02 -14.00 -4.21
C ASN A 257 31.97 -15.51 -4.47
N PHE A 258 30.76 -16.09 -4.50
CA PHE A 258 30.56 -17.51 -4.82
C PHE A 258 30.99 -17.83 -6.25
N GLU A 259 30.63 -17.01 -7.23
CA GLU A 259 31.11 -17.15 -8.62
C GLU A 259 32.63 -17.01 -8.73
N GLU A 260 33.22 -16.05 -8.01
CA GLU A 260 34.67 -15.85 -8.02
C GLU A 260 35.44 -16.99 -7.34
N GLN A 261 34.83 -17.68 -6.35
CA GLN A 261 35.43 -18.87 -5.73
C GLN A 261 35.50 -20.07 -6.67
N VAL A 262 34.50 -20.23 -7.53
CA VAL A 262 34.51 -21.26 -8.58
C VAL A 262 35.66 -21.01 -9.56
N ASN A 263 36.09 -19.74 -9.72
CA ASN A 263 37.23 -19.30 -10.53
C ASN A 263 38.48 -19.08 -9.67
N ALA A 264 38.81 -20.03 -8.77
CA ALA A 264 39.95 -19.92 -7.86
C ALA A 264 41.25 -19.53 -8.56
N LEU A 265 42.02 -18.59 -7.96
CA LEU A 265 43.30 -18.16 -8.47
C LEU A 265 44.34 -19.26 -8.27
N LEU A 266 44.93 -19.72 -9.37
CA LEU A 266 46.05 -20.67 -9.33
C LEU A 266 47.36 -19.92 -9.16
N ILE A 267 48.13 -20.21 -8.11
CA ILE A 267 49.50 -19.74 -7.93
C ILE A 267 50.47 -20.86 -8.34
N LEU A 268 51.34 -20.52 -9.27
CA LEU A 268 52.41 -21.38 -9.78
C LEU A 268 53.77 -20.95 -9.21
N TRP A 269 54.36 -21.74 -8.35
CA TRP A 269 55.69 -21.45 -7.81
C TRP A 269 56.76 -22.29 -8.50
N GLY A 270 57.84 -21.62 -8.97
CA GLY A 270 58.95 -22.30 -9.60
C GLY A 270 58.73 -22.76 -11.04
N MET A 271 57.62 -22.38 -11.66
CA MET A 271 57.27 -22.76 -13.04
C MET A 271 57.57 -21.58 -13.99
N VAL A 272 58.86 -21.47 -14.38
CA VAL A 272 59.40 -20.27 -15.11
C VAL A 272 58.99 -20.24 -16.58
N ASN A 273 58.45 -21.30 -17.17
CA ASN A 273 58.10 -21.41 -18.59
C ASN A 273 56.62 -21.59 -18.87
N THR A 274 55.74 -21.18 -17.97
CA THR A 274 54.29 -21.28 -18.17
C THR A 274 53.80 -20.04 -18.89
N ASP A 275 53.17 -20.20 -20.05
CA ASP A 275 52.64 -19.10 -20.84
C ASP A 275 51.11 -19.02 -20.81
N SER A 276 50.53 -18.08 -21.56
CA SER A 276 49.09 -17.87 -21.63
C SER A 276 48.32 -19.02 -22.31
N GLU A 277 49.03 -19.88 -23.13
CA GLU A 277 48.44 -21.03 -23.78
C GLU A 277 48.29 -22.19 -22.80
N ASP A 278 49.25 -22.38 -21.92
CA ASP A 278 49.19 -23.36 -20.84
C ASP A 278 48.03 -23.04 -19.86
N PHE A 279 47.76 -21.74 -19.63
CA PHE A 279 46.60 -21.31 -18.85
C PHE A 279 45.25 -21.61 -19.52
N LYS A 280 45.19 -21.48 -20.86
CA LYS A 280 43.99 -21.85 -21.62
C LYS A 280 43.76 -23.35 -21.56
N LYS A 281 44.80 -24.16 -21.74
CA LYS A 281 44.74 -25.64 -21.61
C LYS A 281 44.33 -26.08 -20.22
N LEU A 282 44.86 -25.44 -19.16
CA LEU A 282 44.41 -25.71 -17.81
C LEU A 282 42.92 -25.50 -17.62
N LYS A 283 42.41 -24.42 -18.22
CA LYS A 283 40.98 -24.07 -18.12
C LYS A 283 40.09 -25.00 -18.96
N GLU A 284 40.59 -25.49 -20.10
CA GLU A 284 39.85 -26.38 -20.99
C GLU A 284 39.95 -27.85 -20.57
N ASP A 285 41.15 -28.31 -20.18
CA ASP A 285 41.44 -29.74 -19.87
C ASP A 285 41.50 -30.05 -18.38
N GLY A 286 41.51 -29.03 -17.52
CA GLY A 286 41.60 -29.18 -16.07
C GLY A 286 42.94 -29.71 -15.55
N VAL A 287 43.99 -29.77 -16.41
CA VAL A 287 45.30 -30.31 -16.10
C VAL A 287 46.43 -29.34 -16.44
N LEU A 288 47.31 -29.06 -15.49
CA LEU A 288 48.55 -28.34 -15.69
C LEU A 288 49.74 -29.29 -15.76
N LEU A 289 50.37 -29.39 -16.91
CA LEU A 289 51.58 -30.20 -17.10
C LEU A 289 52.81 -29.34 -16.88
N ALA A 290 53.59 -29.62 -15.82
CA ALA A 290 54.86 -28.97 -15.55
C ALA A 290 55.98 -29.64 -16.35
N THR A 291 56.60 -28.92 -17.29
CA THR A 291 57.61 -29.46 -18.22
C THR A 291 59.05 -29.22 -17.80
N SER A 292 59.37 -28.83 -16.58
CA SER A 292 60.70 -28.46 -16.15
C SER A 292 61.35 -29.50 -15.26
N GLN A 293 62.58 -29.94 -15.65
CA GLN A 293 63.49 -30.81 -14.87
C GLN A 293 64.36 -30.02 -13.86
N ALA A 294 64.03 -28.81 -13.47
CA ALA A 294 64.80 -28.07 -12.50
C ALA A 294 64.62 -28.66 -11.08
N ALA A 295 65.73 -28.90 -10.40
CA ALA A 295 65.80 -29.44 -9.04
C ALA A 295 65.29 -28.43 -7.98
N GLY A 296 64.06 -28.01 -8.04
CA GLY A 296 63.42 -27.13 -7.08
C GLY A 296 62.00 -27.62 -6.78
N LYS A 297 61.49 -27.37 -5.60
CA LYS A 297 60.08 -27.67 -5.27
C LYS A 297 59.17 -26.83 -6.15
N GLN A 298 58.54 -27.49 -7.12
CA GLN A 298 57.46 -26.92 -7.89
C GLN A 298 56.17 -27.17 -7.10
N ASP A 299 55.37 -26.17 -6.93
CA ASP A 299 54.08 -26.26 -6.25
C ASP A 299 53.03 -25.44 -7.00
N ALA A 300 51.80 -25.95 -7.01
CA ALA A 300 50.66 -25.30 -7.55
C ALA A 300 49.55 -25.33 -6.51
N LYS A 301 49.09 -24.18 -6.08
CA LYS A 301 48.06 -24.08 -5.06
C LYS A 301 46.97 -23.15 -5.52
N PHE A 302 45.74 -23.57 -5.41
CA PHE A 302 44.60 -22.72 -5.50
C PHE A 302 44.48 -21.87 -4.23
N ILE A 303 44.42 -20.57 -4.39
CA ILE A 303 44.01 -19.71 -3.28
C ILE A 303 42.50 -19.51 -3.35
N THR A 304 41.82 -20.06 -2.39
CA THR A 304 40.42 -19.78 -2.10
C THR A 304 40.35 -18.69 -1.03
N ARG A 305 39.44 -17.75 -1.20
CA ARG A 305 39.14 -16.76 -0.17
C ARG A 305 38.26 -17.42 0.88
N ASP A 306 38.74 -17.49 2.13
CA ASP A 306 37.87 -17.92 3.23
C ASP A 306 36.78 -16.87 3.43
N ILE A 307 35.56 -17.23 3.10
CA ILE A 307 34.37 -16.40 3.39
C ILE A 307 33.91 -16.78 4.79
N ASN A 308 33.86 -15.79 5.68
CA ASN A 308 33.27 -16.01 7.00
C ASN A 308 31.73 -16.00 6.85
N ASP A 309 31.18 -17.13 6.45
CA ASP A 309 29.75 -17.31 6.15
C ASP A 309 28.87 -17.00 7.37
N ASP A 310 29.27 -17.42 8.55
CA ASP A 310 28.54 -17.16 9.81
C ASP A 310 28.37 -15.64 10.06
N SER A 311 29.40 -14.85 9.81
CA SER A 311 29.33 -13.39 9.97
C SER A 311 28.39 -12.75 8.97
N ILE A 312 28.40 -13.23 7.72
CA ILE A 312 27.50 -12.74 6.66
C ILE A 312 26.04 -13.10 7.00
N GLN A 313 25.79 -14.35 7.38
CA GLN A 313 24.44 -14.79 7.77
C GLN A 313 23.90 -14.02 8.98
N ASN A 314 24.74 -13.79 9.99
CA ASN A 314 24.36 -12.97 11.14
C ASN A 314 24.04 -11.54 10.75
N LEU A 315 24.80 -10.94 9.82
CA LEU A 315 24.54 -9.59 9.34
C LEU A 315 23.23 -9.49 8.54
N ILE A 316 22.97 -10.47 7.65
CA ILE A 316 21.71 -10.58 6.90
C ILE A 316 20.53 -10.66 7.87
N LYS A 317 20.61 -11.54 8.87
CA LYS A 317 19.57 -11.71 9.87
C LYS A 317 19.31 -10.44 10.67
N ASN A 318 20.36 -9.75 11.09
CA ASN A 318 20.24 -8.49 11.83
C ASN A 318 19.60 -7.39 10.97
N LEU A 319 19.92 -7.32 9.66
CA LEU A 319 19.31 -6.37 8.73
C LEU A 319 17.84 -6.71 8.48
N ASP A 320 17.51 -7.98 8.29
CA ASP A 320 16.12 -8.44 8.13
C ASP A 320 15.27 -8.07 9.36
N GLU A 321 15.75 -8.41 10.57
CA GLU A 321 15.09 -8.04 11.83
C GLU A 321 14.95 -6.50 11.97
N ALA A 322 15.95 -5.72 11.54
CA ALA A 322 15.92 -4.27 11.57
C ALA A 322 14.91 -3.69 10.58
N ILE A 323 14.83 -4.23 9.35
CA ILE A 323 13.85 -3.82 8.33
C ILE A 323 12.43 -4.00 8.89
N HIS A 324 12.09 -5.18 9.39
CA HIS A 324 10.77 -5.45 9.98
C HIS A 324 10.47 -4.59 11.22
N LYS A 325 11.46 -4.43 12.10
CA LYS A 325 11.32 -3.62 13.31
C LYS A 325 11.05 -2.14 13.00
N PHE A 326 11.76 -1.53 12.06
CA PHE A 326 11.66 -0.10 11.79
C PHE A 326 10.56 0.25 10.78
N SER A 327 10.20 -0.66 9.86
CA SER A 327 9.00 -0.54 9.03
C SER A 327 7.71 -0.83 9.81
N LYS A 328 7.83 -1.55 10.94
CA LYS A 328 6.71 -2.06 11.76
C LYS A 328 5.82 -3.05 11.01
N ALA A 329 6.25 -3.55 9.86
CA ALA A 329 5.61 -4.64 9.15
C ALA A 329 6.01 -5.98 9.80
N PRO A 330 5.05 -6.86 10.14
CA PRO A 330 5.37 -8.14 10.77
C PRO A 330 6.09 -9.05 9.77
N ASN A 331 7.09 -9.82 10.23
CA ASN A 331 7.65 -10.91 9.46
C ASN A 331 6.76 -12.16 9.64
N VAL A 332 5.79 -12.36 8.73
CA VAL A 332 4.85 -13.49 8.83
C VAL A 332 5.48 -14.83 8.46
N THR A 333 6.68 -14.84 7.88
CA THR A 333 7.43 -16.05 7.50
C THR A 333 8.39 -16.54 8.60
N ASP A 334 8.60 -15.77 9.67
CA ASP A 334 9.45 -16.17 10.79
C ASP A 334 8.85 -17.40 11.51
N GLU A 335 9.67 -18.41 11.78
CA GLU A 335 9.30 -19.61 12.57
C GLU A 335 8.70 -19.25 13.94
N LYS A 336 9.08 -18.10 14.50
CA LYS A 336 8.49 -17.56 15.73
C LYS A 336 7.02 -17.14 15.56
N PHE A 337 6.55 -16.93 14.32
CA PHE A 337 5.13 -16.67 14.01
C PHE A 337 4.35 -17.98 13.85
N SER A 338 4.96 -19.04 13.32
CA SER A 338 4.35 -20.35 13.06
C SER A 338 4.36 -21.28 14.27
N GLY A 339 5.12 -20.97 15.32
CA GLY A 339 5.18 -21.76 16.57
C GLY A 339 3.87 -21.70 17.35
N VAL A 340 3.62 -22.72 18.21
CA VAL A 340 2.46 -22.86 19.11
C VAL A 340 2.48 -21.76 20.20
N ALA A 341 2.45 -20.48 19.76
CA ALA A 341 2.30 -19.36 20.66
C ALA A 341 0.80 -19.16 20.96
N SER A 342 0.45 -18.96 22.24
CA SER A 342 -0.91 -18.62 22.62
C SER A 342 -1.38 -17.36 21.86
N GLY A 343 -2.67 -17.26 21.56
CA GLY A 343 -3.23 -16.09 20.87
C GLY A 343 -2.86 -14.75 21.51
N GLU A 344 -2.61 -14.73 22.83
CA GLU A 344 -2.10 -13.52 23.51
C GLU A 344 -0.65 -13.20 23.12
N SER A 345 0.23 -14.19 23.01
CA SER A 345 1.61 -13.96 22.57
C SER A 345 1.68 -13.42 21.14
N GLN A 346 0.80 -13.87 20.26
CA GLN A 346 0.70 -13.34 18.90
C GLN A 346 0.21 -11.89 18.89
N LYS A 347 -0.77 -11.51 19.73
CA LYS A 347 -1.23 -10.12 19.86
C LYS A 347 -0.09 -9.16 20.24
N TYR A 348 0.80 -9.55 21.17
CA TYR A 348 1.94 -8.71 21.53
C TYR A 348 2.95 -8.54 20.39
N LYS A 349 3.12 -9.55 19.55
CA LYS A 349 4.05 -9.48 18.39
C LYS A 349 3.59 -8.48 17.32
N VAL A 350 2.27 -8.38 17.12
CA VAL A 350 1.70 -7.47 16.10
C VAL A 350 1.27 -6.12 16.68
N PHE A 351 1.41 -5.89 17.98
CA PHE A 351 0.96 -4.68 18.65
C PHE A 351 1.54 -3.40 18.00
N ALA A 352 2.82 -3.37 17.64
CA ALA A 352 3.44 -2.22 17.01
C ALA A 352 2.86 -1.95 15.60
N THR A 353 2.52 -3.01 14.88
CA THR A 353 1.85 -2.94 13.58
C THR A 353 0.43 -2.40 13.75
N ASP A 354 -0.30 -2.91 14.75
CA ASP A 354 -1.68 -2.48 15.03
C ASP A 354 -1.76 -0.97 15.27
N GLN A 355 -0.83 -0.42 16.03
CA GLN A 355 -0.77 1.02 16.27
C GLN A 355 -0.58 1.83 14.98
N VAL A 356 0.23 1.33 14.05
CA VAL A 356 0.41 1.98 12.74
C VAL A 356 -0.85 1.88 11.90
N ILE A 357 -1.47 0.71 11.88
CA ILE A 357 -2.71 0.50 11.12
C ILE A 357 -3.84 1.40 11.64
N GLU A 358 -4.03 1.50 12.95
CA GLU A 358 -5.01 2.41 13.55
C GLU A 358 -4.76 3.89 13.17
N LEU A 359 -3.49 4.32 13.14
CA LEU A 359 -3.15 5.68 12.71
C LEU A 359 -3.46 5.90 11.22
N LYS A 360 -3.14 4.93 10.35
CA LYS A 360 -3.50 4.98 8.94
C LYS A 360 -5.01 5.04 8.74
N GLN A 361 -5.76 4.18 9.41
CA GLN A 361 -7.23 4.15 9.33
C GLN A 361 -7.85 5.48 9.76
N ARG A 362 -7.27 6.19 10.74
CA ARG A 362 -7.74 7.55 11.08
C ARG A 362 -7.55 8.54 9.93
N LYS A 363 -6.43 8.46 9.19
CA LYS A 363 -6.21 9.31 8.00
C LYS A 363 -7.19 8.95 6.89
N TYR A 364 -7.37 7.67 6.61
CA TYR A 364 -8.33 7.19 5.61
C TYR A 364 -9.77 7.52 6.00
N HIS A 365 -10.12 7.43 7.27
CA HIS A 365 -11.43 7.88 7.76
C HIS A 365 -11.69 9.36 7.43
N THR A 366 -10.68 10.22 7.58
CA THR A 366 -10.81 11.64 7.23
C THR A 366 -11.07 11.80 5.72
N ALA A 367 -10.34 11.09 4.87
CA ALA A 367 -10.54 11.12 3.42
C ALA A 367 -11.92 10.58 3.01
N LEU A 368 -12.34 9.45 3.57
CA LEU A 368 -13.66 8.87 3.32
C LEU A 368 -14.79 9.78 3.80
N THR A 369 -14.61 10.48 4.92
CA THR A 369 -15.59 11.47 5.40
C THR A 369 -15.74 12.63 4.41
N GLN A 370 -14.63 13.09 3.81
CA GLN A 370 -14.71 14.13 2.76
C GLN A 370 -15.40 13.60 1.50
N ARG A 371 -15.16 12.35 1.10
CA ARG A 371 -15.90 11.71 -0.01
C ARG A 371 -17.39 11.68 0.27
N MET A 372 -17.81 11.26 1.49
CA MET A 372 -19.22 11.26 1.87
C MET A 372 -19.81 12.67 1.86
N GLU A 373 -19.06 13.69 2.27
CA GLU A 373 -19.49 15.09 2.20
C GLU A 373 -19.77 15.52 0.75
N LEU A 374 -18.90 15.14 -0.20
CA LEU A 374 -19.07 15.45 -1.63
C LEU A 374 -20.27 14.69 -2.24
N ILE A 375 -20.44 13.41 -1.90
CA ILE A 375 -21.57 12.60 -2.36
C ILE A 375 -22.91 13.17 -1.82
N CYS A 376 -22.97 13.52 -0.55
CA CYS A 376 -24.16 14.13 0.04
C CYS A 376 -24.50 15.47 -0.63
N GLU A 377 -23.50 16.28 -0.94
CA GLU A 377 -23.71 17.55 -1.69
C GLU A 377 -24.23 17.29 -3.10
N TYR A 378 -23.67 16.31 -3.82
CA TYR A 378 -24.20 15.90 -5.12
C TYR A 378 -25.65 15.43 -5.05
N LEU A 379 -26.02 14.62 -4.04
CA LEU A 379 -27.41 14.18 -3.86
C LEU A 379 -28.35 15.32 -3.57
N ARG A 380 -27.92 16.32 -2.79
CA ARG A 380 -28.68 17.53 -2.52
C ARG A 380 -28.92 18.32 -3.81
N LEU A 381 -27.91 18.48 -4.63
CA LEU A 381 -27.98 19.28 -5.88
C LEU A 381 -28.81 18.58 -6.96
N LYS A 382 -28.57 17.28 -7.18
CA LYS A 382 -29.20 16.52 -8.28
C LYS A 382 -30.59 15.99 -7.93
N HIS A 383 -30.78 15.51 -6.70
CA HIS A 383 -31.99 14.79 -6.30
C HIS A 383 -32.82 15.52 -5.22
N GLY A 384 -32.30 16.64 -4.68
CA GLY A 384 -32.95 17.34 -3.57
C GLY A 384 -33.00 16.54 -2.27
N ILE A 385 -32.11 15.56 -2.13
CA ILE A 385 -32.04 14.67 -0.96
C ILE A 385 -31.06 15.30 0.05
N GLU A 386 -31.56 15.59 1.24
CA GLU A 386 -30.77 16.08 2.35
C GLU A 386 -30.39 14.92 3.26
N LEU A 387 -29.07 14.68 3.41
CA LEU A 387 -28.46 13.74 4.34
C LEU A 387 -27.19 14.39 4.90
N ASP A 388 -27.05 14.40 6.22
CA ASP A 388 -25.81 14.88 6.84
C ASP A 388 -24.76 13.77 6.79
N TYR A 389 -23.63 14.04 6.11
CA TYR A 389 -22.53 13.09 6.00
C TYR A 389 -21.96 12.66 7.37
N ARG A 390 -22.18 13.44 8.45
CA ARG A 390 -21.75 13.13 9.81
C ARG A 390 -22.55 12.01 10.46
N ASP A 391 -23.76 11.75 9.94
CA ASP A 391 -24.62 10.64 10.39
C ASP A 391 -24.23 9.32 9.73
N ILE A 392 -23.28 9.33 8.79
CA ILE A 392 -22.74 8.14 8.14
C ILE A 392 -21.56 7.63 8.96
N ALA A 393 -21.75 6.51 9.65
CA ALA A 393 -20.68 5.80 10.36
C ALA A 393 -19.77 5.08 9.36
N ILE A 394 -18.45 5.23 9.50
CA ILE A 394 -17.43 4.59 8.66
C ILE A 394 -16.64 3.62 9.55
N ASN A 395 -16.75 2.33 9.27
CA ASN A 395 -16.14 1.28 10.08
C ASN A 395 -15.15 0.45 9.28
N PHE A 396 -13.88 0.45 9.71
CA PHE A 396 -12.86 -0.44 9.17
C PHE A 396 -12.95 -1.81 9.84
N GLN A 397 -12.91 -2.86 9.03
CA GLN A 397 -12.90 -4.23 9.53
C GLN A 397 -11.48 -4.70 9.82
N ASP A 398 -11.32 -5.39 10.95
CA ASP A 398 -10.03 -5.97 11.34
C ASP A 398 -9.71 -7.20 10.46
N ASN A 399 -8.64 -7.12 9.67
CA ASN A 399 -8.18 -8.18 8.76
C ASN A 399 -7.04 -9.02 9.37
N LYS A 400 -7.10 -9.33 10.67
CA LYS A 400 -6.11 -10.18 11.34
C LYS A 400 -6.59 -11.61 11.45
N PRO A 401 -5.69 -12.60 11.35
CA PRO A 401 -6.02 -13.96 11.77
C PRO A 401 -6.52 -13.94 13.22
N TYR A 402 -7.66 -14.53 13.49
CA TYR A 402 -8.18 -14.67 14.83
C TYR A 402 -8.51 -16.12 15.14
N ASP A 403 -8.38 -16.47 16.41
CA ASP A 403 -8.74 -17.78 16.92
C ASP A 403 -10.25 -17.82 17.14
N GLU A 404 -10.99 -18.41 16.19
CA GLU A 404 -12.45 -18.53 16.23
C GLU A 404 -12.93 -19.23 17.50
N LEU A 405 -12.21 -20.27 17.93
CA LEU A 405 -12.56 -21.01 19.12
C LEU A 405 -12.45 -20.16 20.39
N ASN A 406 -11.35 -19.41 20.51
CA ASN A 406 -11.13 -18.53 21.66
C ASN A 406 -12.14 -17.37 21.66
N ASN A 407 -12.47 -16.85 20.49
CA ASN A 407 -13.48 -15.80 20.36
C ASN A 407 -14.87 -16.30 20.77
N ALA A 408 -15.29 -17.47 20.30
CA ALA A 408 -16.56 -18.10 20.69
C ALA A 408 -16.60 -18.42 22.20
N GLN A 409 -15.49 -18.87 22.77
CA GLN A 409 -15.37 -19.11 24.22
C GLN A 409 -15.48 -17.81 25.01
N THR A 410 -14.87 -16.73 24.54
CA THR A 410 -14.94 -15.40 25.19
C THR A 410 -16.39 -14.90 25.22
N VAL A 411 -17.14 -15.03 24.11
CA VAL A 411 -18.54 -14.64 24.05
C VAL A 411 -19.39 -15.48 25.00
N LYS A 412 -19.16 -16.79 25.04
CA LYS A 412 -19.83 -17.67 25.99
C LYS A 412 -19.57 -17.23 27.44
N GLN A 413 -18.31 -16.94 27.81
CA GLN A 413 -17.94 -16.47 29.16
C GLN A 413 -18.60 -15.12 29.49
N LEU A 414 -18.69 -14.21 28.54
CA LEU A 414 -19.39 -12.93 28.72
C LEU A 414 -20.89 -13.13 29.01
N LEU A 415 -21.54 -14.04 28.27
CA LEU A 415 -22.96 -14.40 28.50
C LEU A 415 -23.14 -15.07 29.85
N ASP A 416 -22.27 -15.99 30.24
CA ASP A 416 -22.26 -16.69 31.52
C ASP A 416 -22.04 -15.72 32.70
N ALA A 417 -21.24 -14.66 32.48
CA ALA A 417 -20.98 -13.57 33.44
C ALA A 417 -22.15 -12.56 33.53
N GLY A 418 -23.22 -12.71 32.73
CA GLY A 418 -24.38 -11.84 32.78
C GLY A 418 -24.31 -10.60 31.89
N ALA A 419 -23.38 -10.54 30.95
CA ALA A 419 -23.33 -9.48 29.94
C ALA A 419 -24.55 -9.55 29.01
N SER A 420 -25.02 -8.40 28.50
CA SER A 420 -26.12 -8.39 27.53
C SER A 420 -25.73 -9.13 26.26
N ARG A 421 -26.70 -9.80 25.61
CA ARG A 421 -26.46 -10.49 24.32
C ARG A 421 -25.89 -9.56 23.27
N GLN A 422 -26.39 -8.33 23.19
CA GLN A 422 -25.92 -7.33 22.26
C GLN A 422 -24.43 -7.02 22.48
N PHE A 423 -24.00 -6.82 23.74
CA PHE A 423 -22.59 -6.59 24.07
C PHE A 423 -21.74 -7.83 23.80
N ALA A 424 -22.20 -9.02 24.17
CA ALA A 424 -21.47 -10.26 23.95
C ALA A 424 -21.28 -10.54 22.45
N PHE A 425 -22.34 -10.40 21.63
CA PHE A 425 -22.26 -10.61 20.19
C PHE A 425 -21.48 -9.51 19.45
N SER A 426 -21.43 -8.30 19.97
CA SER A 426 -20.55 -7.26 19.41
C SER A 426 -19.05 -7.62 19.52
N LYS A 427 -18.70 -8.66 20.27
CA LYS A 427 -17.34 -9.20 20.36
C LYS A 427 -17.10 -10.37 19.39
N LEU A 428 -18.15 -10.93 18.77
CA LEU A 428 -18.00 -11.92 17.71
C LEU A 428 -17.57 -11.23 16.42
N LYS A 429 -16.41 -11.65 15.90
CA LYS A 429 -15.96 -11.24 14.57
C LYS A 429 -16.71 -12.08 13.53
N GLY A 430 -17.26 -11.42 12.51
CA GLY A 430 -18.04 -12.06 11.45
C GLY A 430 -19.54 -11.80 11.55
N ILE A 431 -19.99 -11.00 12.52
CA ILE A 431 -21.35 -10.45 12.58
C ILE A 431 -21.24 -8.97 12.20
N ASP A 432 -21.80 -8.61 11.05
CA ASP A 432 -21.72 -7.25 10.52
C ASP A 432 -22.72 -6.32 11.22
N ASP A 433 -23.92 -6.81 11.48
CA ASP A 433 -24.95 -6.12 12.28
C ASP A 433 -25.47 -7.01 13.40
N VAL A 434 -25.08 -6.69 14.62
CA VAL A 434 -25.50 -7.41 15.83
C VAL A 434 -27.01 -7.26 16.08
N GLY A 435 -27.60 -6.14 15.67
CA GLY A 435 -29.05 -5.90 15.81
C GLY A 435 -29.86 -6.83 14.92
N GLU A 436 -29.49 -6.92 13.65
CA GLU A 436 -30.11 -7.81 12.67
C GLU A 436 -29.96 -9.28 13.06
N GLU A 437 -28.78 -9.67 13.53
CA GLU A 437 -28.53 -11.05 13.99
C GLU A 437 -29.39 -11.42 15.21
N LEU A 438 -29.59 -10.50 16.15
CA LEU A 438 -30.45 -10.71 17.30
C LEU A 438 -31.94 -10.76 16.92
N GLU A 439 -32.36 -9.99 15.92
CA GLU A 439 -33.72 -10.09 15.37
C GLU A 439 -33.93 -11.42 14.64
N ARG A 440 -32.95 -11.85 13.83
CA ARG A 440 -32.99 -13.16 13.15
C ARG A 440 -33.10 -14.31 14.14
N GLN A 441 -32.31 -14.32 15.21
CA GLN A 441 -32.41 -15.29 16.29
C GLN A 441 -33.76 -15.27 17.01
N ARG A 442 -34.40 -14.11 17.09
CA ARG A 442 -35.72 -13.98 17.70
C ARG A 442 -36.78 -14.58 16.82
N GLN A 443 -36.73 -14.32 15.52
CA GLN A 443 -37.63 -14.90 14.52
C GLN A 443 -37.51 -16.44 14.48
N GLU A 444 -36.28 -16.96 14.41
CA GLU A 444 -36.04 -18.41 14.44
C GLU A 444 -36.58 -19.08 15.71
N LYS A 445 -36.52 -18.41 16.85
CA LYS A 445 -37.12 -18.93 18.08
C LYS A 445 -38.64 -18.88 18.06
N GLU A 446 -39.24 -17.84 17.53
CA GLU A 446 -40.70 -17.72 17.40
C GLU A 446 -41.21 -18.78 16.42
N GLU A 447 -40.56 -19.02 15.29
CA GLU A 447 -40.88 -20.09 14.34
C GLU A 447 -40.77 -21.48 15.00
N ALA A 448 -39.67 -21.75 15.72
CA ALA A 448 -39.48 -23.01 16.44
C ALA A 448 -40.54 -23.25 17.54
N TYR A 449 -40.98 -22.17 18.20
CA TYR A 449 -42.10 -22.26 19.16
C TYR A 449 -43.44 -22.54 18.47
N GLN A 450 -43.68 -21.97 17.30
CA GLN A 450 -44.89 -22.22 16.50
C GLN A 450 -44.91 -23.66 15.99
N ASP A 451 -43.82 -24.14 15.41
CA ASP A 451 -43.70 -25.53 14.95
C ASP A 451 -43.90 -26.56 16.09
N TYR A 452 -43.34 -26.24 17.28
CA TYR A 452 -43.55 -27.10 18.45
C TYR A 452 -45.01 -27.08 18.93
N ALA A 453 -45.67 -25.93 18.94
CA ALA A 453 -47.08 -25.81 19.31
C ALA A 453 -47.98 -26.53 18.30
N ASP A 454 -47.74 -26.42 17.01
CA ASP A 454 -48.49 -27.09 15.96
C ASP A 454 -48.29 -28.61 16.00
N SER A 455 -47.06 -29.10 16.30
CA SER A 455 -46.81 -30.53 16.49
C SER A 455 -47.54 -31.09 17.71
N PHE A 456 -47.63 -30.32 18.80
CA PHE A 456 -48.34 -30.71 20.01
C PHE A 456 -49.88 -30.75 19.81
N LEU A 457 -50.40 -29.81 19.01
CA LEU A 457 -51.83 -29.80 18.63
C LEU A 457 -52.19 -30.92 17.66
N ALA A 458 -51.25 -31.30 16.77
CA ALA A 458 -51.43 -32.45 15.88
C ALA A 458 -51.45 -33.79 16.63
N ASP A 459 -50.56 -33.98 17.62
CA ASP A 459 -50.55 -35.16 18.48
C ASP A 459 -51.80 -35.22 19.38
N ALA A 460 -52.25 -34.10 19.93
CA ALA A 460 -53.46 -34.02 20.75
C ALA A 460 -54.74 -34.38 19.96
N ASN A 461 -54.82 -33.99 18.68
CA ASN A 461 -55.98 -34.37 17.81
C ASN A 461 -55.94 -35.84 17.35
N GLN A 462 -54.79 -36.50 17.35
CA GLN A 462 -54.70 -37.94 17.07
C GLN A 462 -55.17 -38.82 18.26
N ASP A 463 -54.96 -38.33 19.49
CA ASP A 463 -55.42 -39.04 20.67
C ASP A 463 -56.95 -38.93 20.88
N GLU A 464 -57.62 -37.86 20.37
CA GLU A 464 -59.09 -37.73 20.40
C GLU A 464 -59.80 -38.61 19.35
N GLU A 465 -59.17 -38.89 18.20
CA GLU A 465 -59.74 -39.79 17.17
C GLU A 465 -59.72 -41.29 17.56
N VAL A 466 -58.91 -41.67 18.54
CA VAL A 466 -58.76 -43.07 18.97
C VAL A 466 -59.81 -43.48 20.05
N ASP A 467 -60.37 -42.51 20.76
CA ASP A 467 -61.42 -42.77 21.82
C ASP A 467 -62.84 -42.81 21.29
N ASP A 468 -63.13 -42.43 20.03
CA ASP A 468 -64.44 -42.45 19.44
C ASP A 468 -64.77 -43.73 18.62
N GLU A 469 -63.87 -44.73 18.55
CA GLU A 469 -64.01 -46.03 17.89
C GLU A 469 -64.03 -47.24 18.89
N SER A 470 -64.40 -47.04 20.16
CA SER A 470 -64.52 -48.18 21.09
C SER A 470 -65.93 -48.33 21.70
#